data_d7318f38a8afd5f06d1803dfabce7aae
#
_entry.id   d7318f38a8afd5f06d1803dfabce7aae
#
_cell.length_a   1.000
_cell.length_b   1.000
_cell.length_c   1.000
_cell.angle_alpha   90.00
_cell.angle_beta   90.00
_cell.angle_gamma   90.00
#
_symmetry.space_group_name_H-M   'P 1'
#
loop_
_entity.id
_entity.type
_entity.pdbx_description
1 polymer ?
#
loop_
_entity_poly.entity_id
_entity_poly.type
_entity_poly.pdbx_seq_one_letter_code
_entity_poly.pdbx_strand_id
1 'polypeptide(L)'
;MAELNLSNLTEADIITKCVMPAILNAGCDNTTQIRQEVKLRDGKVIVRGKVAARRTVKSADIVLYHKPGIPLAVIEAKANKHEIGKGMQQGIEYARLLDVPFVFATNGDGFIFRDATAAEGEC
;
A
#
# COMPACT_ATOMS: atom_id res chain seq x y z
N MET A 1 15.03 9.77 -27.18
CA MET A 1 14.05 9.60 -26.14
C MET A 1 14.32 10.51 -24.96
N ALA A 2 13.33 11.21 -24.56
CA ALA A 2 13.51 12.13 -23.46
C ALA A 2 13.70 11.37 -22.16
N GLU A 3 14.52 11.91 -21.32
CA GLU A 3 14.71 11.32 -20.02
C GLU A 3 13.49 11.51 -19.18
N LEU A 4 13.20 10.54 -18.37
CA LEU A 4 12.09 10.62 -17.45
C LEU A 4 12.48 11.53 -16.29
N ASN A 5 11.70 12.54 -16.04
CA ASN A 5 11.95 13.43 -14.93
C ASN A 5 11.20 12.88 -13.73
N LEU A 6 11.93 12.26 -12.83
CA LEU A 6 11.31 11.59 -11.70
C LEU A 6 10.54 12.53 -10.80
N SER A 7 10.96 13.78 -10.71
CA SER A 7 10.30 14.70 -9.80
C SER A 7 8.87 15.03 -10.23
N ASN A 8 8.52 14.72 -11.47
CA ASN A 8 7.18 14.98 -11.97
C ASN A 8 6.27 13.75 -11.90
N LEU A 9 6.78 12.64 -11.40
CA LEU A 9 5.96 11.44 -11.35
C LEU A 9 4.93 11.52 -10.24
N THR A 10 3.69 11.23 -10.60
CA THR A 10 2.61 11.17 -9.64
C THR A 10 2.60 9.81 -8.96
N GLU A 11 1.73 9.64 -7.98
CA GLU A 11 1.57 8.33 -7.36
C GLU A 11 1.19 7.28 -8.38
N ALA A 12 0.28 7.62 -9.28
CA ALA A 12 -0.15 6.68 -10.31
C ALA A 12 1.02 6.29 -11.22
N ASP A 13 1.88 7.26 -11.54
CA ASP A 13 3.05 6.96 -12.35
C ASP A 13 4.00 6.04 -11.63
N ILE A 14 4.21 6.28 -10.33
CA ILE A 14 5.09 5.43 -9.54
C ILE A 14 4.55 4.00 -9.52
N ILE A 15 3.26 3.85 -9.36
CA ILE A 15 2.66 2.53 -9.36
C ILE A 15 2.88 1.83 -10.70
N THR A 16 2.57 2.52 -11.78
CA THR A 16 2.64 1.90 -13.10
C THR A 16 4.07 1.62 -13.55
N LYS A 17 4.97 2.55 -13.26
CA LYS A 17 6.32 2.46 -13.81
C LYS A 17 7.31 1.76 -12.91
N CYS A 18 7.06 1.76 -11.62
CA CYS A 18 8.01 1.20 -10.65
C CYS A 18 7.45 0.00 -9.91
N VAL A 19 6.26 0.13 -9.35
CA VAL A 19 5.73 -0.90 -8.46
C VAL A 19 5.19 -2.09 -9.24
N MET A 20 4.30 -1.86 -10.18
CA MET A 20 3.69 -2.97 -10.92
C MET A 20 4.73 -3.82 -11.65
N PRO A 21 5.69 -3.22 -12.36
CA PRO A 21 6.70 -4.06 -13.00
C PRO A 21 7.48 -4.90 -12.00
N ALA A 22 7.78 -4.34 -10.82
CA ALA A 22 8.57 -5.06 -9.83
C ALA A 22 7.81 -6.26 -9.28
N ILE A 23 6.54 -6.10 -8.94
CA ILE A 23 5.79 -7.20 -8.36
C ILE A 23 5.43 -8.25 -9.41
N LEU A 24 5.16 -7.84 -10.64
CA LEU A 24 4.93 -8.81 -11.70
C LEU A 24 6.20 -9.59 -11.99
N ASN A 25 7.33 -8.91 -11.97
CA ASN A 25 8.61 -9.56 -12.20
C ASN A 25 8.98 -10.51 -11.07
N ALA A 26 8.46 -10.24 -9.87
CA ALA A 26 8.68 -11.11 -8.73
C ALA A 26 7.79 -12.35 -8.77
N GLY A 27 6.87 -12.42 -9.73
CA GLY A 27 6.04 -13.61 -9.89
C GLY A 27 4.63 -13.51 -9.38
N CYS A 28 4.18 -12.34 -8.98
CA CYS A 28 2.81 -12.21 -8.52
C CYS A 28 1.84 -12.28 -9.68
N ASP A 29 0.77 -13.01 -9.48
CA ASP A 29 -0.25 -13.16 -10.51
C ASP A 29 -1.15 -11.93 -10.47
N ASN A 30 -1.21 -11.21 -11.57
CA ASN A 30 -1.97 -9.98 -11.62
C ASN A 30 -3.47 -10.20 -11.38
N THR A 31 -3.98 -11.35 -11.75
CA THR A 31 -5.42 -11.61 -11.62
C THR A 31 -5.82 -11.97 -10.21
N THR A 32 -5.01 -12.76 -9.52
CA THR A 32 -5.43 -13.32 -8.24
C THR A 32 -4.66 -12.78 -7.05
N GLN A 33 -3.49 -12.20 -7.27
CA GLN A 33 -2.63 -11.80 -6.16
C GLN A 33 -2.40 -10.31 -6.03
N ILE A 34 -2.86 -9.51 -6.98
CA ILE A 34 -2.65 -8.07 -6.95
C ILE A 34 -3.99 -7.36 -7.05
N ARG A 35 -4.28 -6.49 -6.10
CA ARG A 35 -5.45 -5.64 -6.18
C ARG A 35 -5.04 -4.20 -5.91
N GLN A 36 -5.60 -3.29 -6.68
CA GLN A 36 -5.29 -1.88 -6.54
C GLN A 36 -6.47 -1.13 -5.97
N GLU A 37 -6.18 -0.06 -5.25
CA GLU A 37 -7.19 0.83 -4.69
C GLU A 37 -8.22 0.05 -3.87
N VAL A 38 -7.71 -0.73 -2.93
CA VAL A 38 -8.56 -1.54 -2.08
C VAL A 38 -9.12 -0.65 -0.98
N LYS A 39 -10.42 -0.57 -0.90
CA LYS A 39 -11.06 0.29 0.08
C LYS A 39 -11.09 -0.36 1.43
N LEU A 40 -10.71 0.40 2.43
CA LEU A 40 -10.59 -0.09 3.78
C LEU A 40 -11.56 0.65 4.67
N ARG A 41 -12.17 -0.09 5.57
CA ARG A 41 -13.04 0.50 6.54
C ARG A 41 -12.45 0.29 7.91
N ASP A 42 -12.57 1.33 8.68
CA ASP A 42 -12.02 1.33 9.99
C ASP A 42 -12.91 0.52 10.90
N GLY A 43 -12.64 -0.72 11.06
CA GLY A 43 -13.31 -1.57 11.99
C GLY A 43 -14.80 -1.54 11.85
N LYS A 44 -15.52 -1.54 12.96
CA LYS A 44 -16.93 -1.57 12.89
C LYS A 44 -17.50 -0.22 13.01
N VAL A 45 -18.49 0.03 12.24
CA VAL A 45 -19.21 1.26 12.29
C VAL A 45 -20.30 1.07 13.28
N ILE A 46 -20.24 1.78 14.35
CA ILE A 46 -21.27 1.70 15.31
C ILE A 46 -22.25 2.79 15.07
N VAL A 47 -23.40 2.43 14.70
CA VAL A 47 -24.44 3.38 14.48
C VAL A 47 -25.29 3.39 15.71
N ARG A 48 -25.18 4.42 16.44
CA ARG A 48 -25.93 4.51 17.58
C ARG A 48 -26.72 5.71 17.49
N GLY A 49 -27.90 5.56 17.56
CA GLY A 49 -28.75 6.69 17.45
C GLY A 49 -28.67 7.24 16.10
N LYS A 50 -28.55 8.48 15.96
CA LYS A 50 -28.73 9.08 14.75
C LYS A 50 -27.55 9.26 13.93
N VAL A 51 -26.49 9.39 14.47
CA VAL A 51 -25.39 9.72 13.65
C VAL A 51 -24.43 8.64 13.55
N ALA A 52 -24.30 8.10 12.44
CA ALA A 52 -23.23 7.24 12.18
C ALA A 52 -22.05 8.10 12.05
N ALA A 53 -21.06 7.86 12.80
CA ALA A 53 -19.84 8.56 12.61
C ALA A 53 -19.46 8.35 11.18
N ARG A 54 -19.28 9.41 10.48
CA ARG A 54 -18.92 9.30 9.12
C ARG A 54 -17.53 8.76 9.08
N ARG A 55 -17.39 7.57 8.69
CA ARG A 55 -16.11 6.97 8.62
C ARG A 55 -15.43 7.34 7.35
N THR A 56 -14.19 7.73 7.44
CA THR A 56 -13.41 8.02 6.26
C THR A 56 -13.05 6.72 5.60
N VAL A 57 -13.44 6.57 4.36
CA VAL A 57 -13.06 5.41 3.60
C VAL A 57 -11.66 5.67 3.07
N LYS A 58 -10.74 4.81 3.40
CA LYS A 58 -9.37 4.92 2.93
C LYS A 58 -9.14 3.84 1.90
N SER A 59 -8.19 4.08 1.03
CA SER A 59 -7.86 3.11 -0.01
C SER A 59 -6.39 2.81 0.05
N ALA A 60 -6.05 1.55 0.14
CA ALA A 60 -4.66 1.13 0.01
C ALA A 60 -4.34 1.10 -1.47
N ASP A 61 -3.17 1.60 -1.84
CA ASP A 61 -2.80 1.66 -3.25
C ASP A 61 -2.76 0.27 -3.86
N ILE A 62 -2.07 -0.66 -3.21
CA ILE A 62 -1.96 -2.02 -3.69
C ILE A 62 -1.99 -2.96 -2.51
N VAL A 63 -2.73 -4.04 -2.64
CA VAL A 63 -2.70 -5.13 -1.66
C VAL A 63 -2.29 -6.38 -2.40
N LEU A 64 -1.28 -7.06 -1.89
CA LEU A 64 -0.85 -8.33 -2.42
C LEU A 64 -1.47 -9.44 -1.62
N TYR A 65 -1.84 -10.51 -2.30
CA TYR A 65 -2.50 -11.64 -1.68
C TYR A 65 -1.67 -12.89 -1.86
N HIS A 66 -1.65 -13.72 -0.84
CA HIS A 66 -1.02 -15.03 -0.95
C HIS A 66 -1.90 -15.92 -1.83
N LYS A 67 -3.20 -15.90 -1.54
CA LYS A 67 -4.23 -16.58 -2.30
C LYS A 67 -5.43 -15.66 -2.31
N PRO A 68 -6.40 -15.91 -3.17
CA PRO A 68 -7.61 -15.07 -3.16
C PRO A 68 -8.21 -15.02 -1.77
N GLY A 69 -8.47 -13.82 -1.29
CA GLY A 69 -9.06 -13.63 0.02
C GLY A 69 -8.09 -13.63 1.18
N ILE A 70 -6.80 -13.91 0.96
CA ILE A 70 -5.82 -13.92 2.04
C ILE A 70 -4.78 -12.85 1.76
N PRO A 71 -4.97 -11.66 2.31
CA PRO A 71 -4.03 -10.57 2.05
C PRO A 71 -2.70 -10.81 2.76
N LEU A 72 -1.63 -10.39 2.14
CA LEU A 72 -0.29 -10.61 2.63
C LEU A 72 0.47 -9.32 2.87
N ALA A 73 0.31 -8.35 2.02
CA ALA A 73 1.10 -7.14 2.09
C ALA A 73 0.36 -5.94 1.55
N VAL A 74 0.73 -4.77 2.05
CA VAL A 74 0.24 -3.50 1.55
C VAL A 74 1.41 -2.76 0.94
N ILE A 75 1.20 -2.16 -0.22
CA ILE A 75 2.20 -1.33 -0.87
C ILE A 75 1.59 0.04 -1.06
N GLU A 76 2.28 1.06 -0.55
CA GLU A 76 1.86 2.44 -0.70
C GLU A 76 2.85 3.19 -1.56
N ALA A 77 2.35 3.95 -2.49
CA ALA A 77 3.17 4.77 -3.36
C ALA A 77 2.94 6.23 -3.04
N LYS A 78 3.98 7.03 -3.16
CA LYS A 78 3.88 8.47 -3.04
C LYS A 78 4.49 9.09 -4.28
N ALA A 79 4.00 10.26 -4.65
CA ALA A 79 4.61 10.99 -5.75
C ALA A 79 6.07 11.21 -5.41
N ASN A 80 6.89 11.25 -6.45
CA ASN A 80 8.34 11.28 -6.26
C ASN A 80 8.81 12.43 -5.38
N LYS A 81 8.12 13.55 -5.40
CA LYS A 81 8.54 14.70 -4.61
C LYS A 81 8.20 14.59 -3.13
N HIS A 82 7.50 13.55 -2.73
CA HIS A 82 7.13 13.37 -1.33
C HIS A 82 8.06 12.40 -0.63
N GLU A 83 8.09 12.49 0.68
CA GLU A 83 8.91 11.59 1.47
C GLU A 83 8.26 10.23 1.59
N ILE A 84 9.08 9.20 1.57
CA ILE A 84 8.59 7.83 1.68
C ILE A 84 7.94 7.58 3.04
N GLY A 85 8.41 8.28 4.07
CA GLY A 85 7.92 8.04 5.43
C GLY A 85 6.42 8.19 5.58
N LYS A 86 5.84 9.15 4.84
CA LYS A 86 4.39 9.32 4.92
C LYS A 86 3.67 8.12 4.35
N GLY A 87 4.19 7.56 3.27
CA GLY A 87 3.61 6.36 2.70
C GLY A 87 3.71 5.19 3.66
N MET A 88 4.84 5.08 4.36
CA MET A 88 5.01 3.99 5.31
C MET A 88 4.01 4.12 6.46
N GLN A 89 3.76 5.32 6.96
CA GLN A 89 2.79 5.51 8.03
C GLN A 89 1.40 5.09 7.58
N GLN A 90 1.01 5.46 6.38
CA GLN A 90 -0.27 5.06 5.84
C GLN A 90 -0.33 3.55 5.66
N GLY A 91 0.74 2.98 5.15
CA GLY A 91 0.80 1.54 4.92
C GLY A 91 0.69 0.75 6.21
N ILE A 92 1.32 1.23 7.27
CA ILE A 92 1.23 0.56 8.57
C ILE A 92 -0.21 0.57 9.07
N GLU A 93 -0.88 1.70 8.91
CA GLU A 93 -2.27 1.79 9.34
C GLU A 93 -3.14 0.84 8.53
N TYR A 94 -2.95 0.80 7.22
CA TYR A 94 -3.74 -0.08 6.37
C TYR A 94 -3.44 -1.54 6.66
N ALA A 95 -2.18 -1.87 6.90
CA ALA A 95 -1.81 -3.24 7.23
C ALA A 95 -2.46 -3.68 8.52
N ARG A 96 -2.60 -2.76 9.47
CA ARG A 96 -3.26 -3.08 10.72
C ARG A 96 -4.74 -3.36 10.49
N LEU A 97 -5.38 -2.56 9.64
CA LEU A 97 -6.79 -2.77 9.34
C LEU A 97 -7.03 -4.08 8.60
N LEU A 98 -6.11 -4.47 7.74
CA LEU A 98 -6.21 -5.71 7.00
C LEU A 98 -5.61 -6.90 7.73
N ASP A 99 -4.89 -6.64 8.81
CA ASP A 99 -4.22 -7.67 9.58
C ASP A 99 -3.22 -8.43 8.72
N VAL A 100 -2.37 -7.68 8.02
CA VAL A 100 -1.34 -8.27 7.19
C VAL A 100 0.02 -7.91 7.75
N PRO A 101 1.02 -8.79 7.54
CA PRO A 101 2.32 -8.60 8.18
C PRO A 101 3.30 -7.70 7.44
N PHE A 102 3.11 -7.48 6.15
CA PHE A 102 4.14 -6.79 5.38
C PHE A 102 3.65 -5.47 4.82
N VAL A 103 4.52 -4.47 4.86
CA VAL A 103 4.24 -3.16 4.31
C VAL A 103 5.43 -2.69 3.52
N PHE A 104 5.17 -2.16 2.33
CA PHE A 104 6.18 -1.52 1.50
C PHE A 104 5.72 -0.11 1.19
N ALA A 105 6.64 0.82 1.15
CA ALA A 105 6.34 2.18 0.70
C ALA A 105 7.43 2.62 -0.25
N THR A 106 7.07 3.36 -1.29
CA THR A 106 8.06 3.82 -2.26
C THR A 106 7.61 5.14 -2.87
N ASN A 107 8.58 5.95 -3.27
CA ASN A 107 8.33 7.15 -4.06
C ASN A 107 9.10 7.11 -5.38
N GLY A 108 9.58 5.93 -5.76
CA GLY A 108 10.32 5.76 -6.99
C GLY A 108 11.82 5.89 -6.84
N ASP A 109 12.30 6.65 -5.85
CA ASP A 109 13.72 6.79 -5.60
C ASP A 109 14.22 5.72 -4.66
N GLY A 110 13.36 5.27 -3.77
CA GLY A 110 13.74 4.24 -2.82
C GLY A 110 12.49 3.60 -2.27
N PHE A 111 12.69 2.69 -1.34
CA PHE A 111 11.53 2.09 -0.70
C PHE A 111 11.88 1.67 0.72
N ILE A 112 10.85 1.51 1.52
CA ILE A 112 10.98 1.06 2.89
C ILE A 112 10.12 -0.19 3.02
N PHE A 113 10.64 -1.18 3.73
CA PHE A 113 9.93 -2.42 3.98
C PHE A 113 9.80 -2.62 5.48
N ARG A 114 8.63 -3.04 5.92
CA ARG A 114 8.42 -3.36 7.31
C ARG A 114 7.81 -4.75 7.41
N ASP A 115 8.38 -5.55 8.29
CA ASP A 115 7.89 -6.89 8.58
C ASP A 115 7.38 -6.88 10.02
N ALA A 116 6.07 -6.87 10.20
CA ALA A 116 5.49 -6.81 11.52
C ALA A 116 5.65 -8.10 12.30
N THR A 117 6.07 -9.18 11.63
CA THR A 117 6.32 -10.43 12.31
C THR A 117 7.71 -10.50 12.89
N ALA A 118 8.60 -9.59 12.51
CA ALA A 118 9.97 -9.61 13.00
C ALA A 118 10.00 -9.10 14.44
N ALA A 119 10.92 -9.61 15.20
CA ALA A 119 11.10 -9.14 16.55
C ALA A 119 11.59 -7.71 16.49
N GLU A 120 11.29 -6.97 17.54
CA GLU A 120 11.68 -5.58 17.58
C GLU A 120 13.17 -5.47 17.49
N GLY A 121 13.64 -4.62 16.62
CA GLY A 121 15.08 -4.43 16.45
C GLY A 121 15.71 -5.31 15.41
N GLU A 122 14.93 -6.22 14.86
CA GLU A 122 15.42 -7.08 13.82
C GLU A 122 14.85 -6.68 12.51
N CYS A 123 15.43 -6.16 11.65
CA CYS A 123 14.79 -5.87 10.40
C CYS A 123 15.64 -6.17 9.25
#